data_adc9710bdae0b396844c913979f09ecd
#
_entry.id   adc9710bdae0b396844c913979f09ecd
#
_cell.length_a   1.000
_cell.length_b   1.000
_cell.length_c   1.000
_cell.angle_alpha   90.00
_cell.angle_beta   90.00
_cell.angle_gamma   90.00
#
_symmetry.space_group_name_H-M   'P 1'
#
loop_
_entity.id
_entity.type
_entity.pdbx_description
1 polymer ?
#
loop_
_entity_poly.entity_id
_entity_poly.type
_entity_poly.pdbx_seq_one_letter_code
_entity_poly.pdbx_strand_id
1 'polypeptide(L)'
;HFQMSIPAFRKAYSNVAYENKIIKQLEYSIKRIKEIKVAYLKFERTHRNKQAYSTLWKQIMEFAKKYNLTDKGFKYISISLDSLDITEIDKCRFLIGITVPYSMEIPKGFSVLNIETGLYSVFNIKGRYHELNRIYRDIYLDWLPNSKYSLREQMTFEIYTNTPDKTSTEELVTEIY
;
A
#
# COMPACT_ATOMS: atom_id res chain seq x y z
N HIS A 1 13.76 10.24 -4.20
CA HIS A 1 14.22 9.26 -3.21
C HIS A 1 13.90 9.76 -1.81
N PHE A 2 12.76 9.38 -1.26
CA PHE A 2 12.46 9.56 0.16
C PHE A 2 12.08 8.18 0.73
N GLN A 3 13.09 7.36 0.89
CA GLN A 3 13.05 6.30 1.88
C GLN A 3 13.55 6.92 3.18
N MET A 4 12.64 7.11 4.12
CA MET A 4 13.07 7.52 5.45
C MET A 4 13.79 6.34 6.08
N SER A 5 15.05 6.54 6.49
CA SER A 5 15.77 5.53 7.24
C SER A 5 15.07 5.25 8.57
N ILE A 6 15.15 4.02 9.09
CA ILE A 6 14.62 3.66 10.41
C ILE A 6 14.98 4.67 11.50
N PRO A 7 16.25 5.19 11.58
CA PRO A 7 16.61 6.22 12.53
C PRO A 7 15.85 7.53 12.35
N ALA A 8 15.63 7.97 11.11
CA ALA A 8 14.89 9.20 10.83
C ALA A 8 13.40 9.03 11.17
N PHE A 9 12.81 7.87 10.89
CA PHE A 9 11.46 7.52 11.29
C PHE A 9 11.31 7.51 12.82
N ARG A 10 12.22 6.83 13.55
CA ARG A 10 12.23 6.82 15.02
C ARG A 10 12.35 8.22 15.61
N LYS A 11 13.20 9.07 15.04
CA LYS A 11 13.37 10.46 15.49
C LYS A 11 12.09 11.29 15.27
N ALA A 12 11.41 11.11 14.16
CA ALA A 12 10.16 11.80 13.86
C ALA A 12 9.03 11.43 14.85
N TYR A 13 9.03 10.19 15.36
CA TYR A 13 7.98 9.67 16.26
C TYR A 13 8.38 9.57 17.73
N SER A 14 9.62 9.89 18.12
CA SER A 14 10.10 9.80 19.51
C SER A 14 9.34 10.69 20.51
N ASN A 15 8.61 11.69 20.04
CA ASN A 15 7.86 12.63 20.88
C ASN A 15 6.36 12.33 20.98
N VAL A 16 5.87 11.26 20.34
CA VAL A 16 4.46 10.83 20.45
C VAL A 16 4.34 9.94 21.68
N ALA A 17 3.75 10.43 22.75
CA ALA A 17 3.39 9.61 23.90
C ALA A 17 2.44 8.50 23.43
N TYR A 18 2.93 7.28 23.39
CA TYR A 18 2.11 6.09 23.13
C TYR A 18 1.23 5.88 24.36
N GLU A 19 -0.04 6.18 24.27
CA GLU A 19 -1.01 5.63 25.21
C GLU A 19 -0.95 4.12 25.09
N ASN A 20 -0.64 3.42 26.19
CA ASN A 20 -0.60 1.95 26.31
C ASN A 20 -2.00 1.37 26.02
N LYS A 21 -2.40 1.34 24.75
CA LYS A 21 -3.51 0.54 24.28
C LYS A 21 -3.01 -0.84 23.98
N ILE A 22 -3.66 -1.85 24.52
CA ILE A 22 -3.43 -3.29 24.26
C ILE A 22 -3.21 -3.45 22.75
N ILE A 23 -1.95 -3.65 22.34
CA ILE A 23 -1.55 -3.86 20.95
C ILE A 23 -2.13 -5.21 20.55
N LYS A 24 -3.14 -5.18 19.71
CA LYS A 24 -3.65 -6.39 19.08
C LYS A 24 -2.48 -6.97 18.30
N GLN A 25 -2.01 -8.15 18.68
CA GLN A 25 -0.87 -8.79 18.02
C GLN A 25 -1.16 -8.84 16.51
N LEU A 26 -0.32 -8.17 15.72
CA LEU A 26 -0.48 -8.15 14.26
C LEU A 26 -0.19 -9.54 13.73
N GLU A 27 -1.16 -10.11 13.03
CA GLU A 27 -0.94 -11.36 12.30
C GLU A 27 -0.11 -11.08 11.05
N TYR A 28 1.03 -11.77 10.94
CA TYR A 28 1.88 -11.65 9.77
C TYR A 28 2.44 -13.00 9.33
N SER A 29 2.90 -13.04 8.11
CA SER A 29 3.63 -14.18 7.54
C SER A 29 4.82 -13.69 6.73
N ILE A 30 5.88 -14.50 6.67
CA ILE A 30 7.01 -14.20 5.77
C ILE A 30 6.79 -14.98 4.47
N LYS A 31 6.64 -14.26 3.38
CA LYS A 31 6.41 -14.85 2.05
C LYS A 31 7.55 -14.48 1.09
N ARG A 32 7.99 -15.45 0.29
CA ARG A 32 8.83 -15.17 -0.88
C ARG A 32 7.93 -14.79 -2.05
N ILE A 33 8.02 -13.55 -2.47
CA ILE A 33 7.24 -13.01 -3.57
C ILE A 33 8.11 -13.06 -4.84
N LYS A 34 7.54 -13.54 -5.93
CA LYS A 34 8.11 -13.40 -7.27
C LYS A 34 7.93 -11.96 -7.73
N GLU A 35 8.72 -11.54 -8.70
CA GLU A 35 8.55 -10.23 -9.32
C GLU A 35 7.09 -10.03 -9.77
N ILE A 36 6.56 -8.83 -9.58
CA ILE A 36 5.18 -8.49 -9.93
C ILE A 36 5.19 -7.26 -10.84
N LYS A 37 4.65 -7.41 -12.04
CA LYS A 37 4.42 -6.27 -12.96
C LYS A 37 3.13 -5.56 -12.58
N VAL A 38 3.19 -4.23 -12.46
CA VAL A 38 2.07 -3.37 -12.07
C VAL A 38 1.84 -2.30 -13.13
N ALA A 39 0.60 -2.18 -13.61
CA ALA A 39 0.14 -1.03 -14.35
C ALA A 39 -0.47 -0.02 -13.36
N TYR A 40 -0.03 1.24 -13.40
CA TYR A 40 -0.44 2.22 -12.41
C TYR A 40 -0.68 3.61 -12.98
N LEU A 41 -1.43 4.41 -12.20
CA LEU A 41 -1.59 5.84 -12.33
C LEU A 41 -0.97 6.53 -11.11
N LYS A 42 -0.27 7.65 -11.32
CA LYS A 42 0.29 8.44 -10.24
C LYS A 42 -0.75 9.45 -9.75
N PHE A 43 -0.95 9.48 -8.46
CA PHE A 43 -1.74 10.49 -7.78
C PHE A 43 -0.83 11.40 -6.96
N GLU A 44 -0.96 12.70 -7.17
CA GLU A 44 -0.37 13.73 -6.33
C GLU A 44 -1.50 14.49 -5.67
N ARG A 45 -1.61 14.37 -4.35
CA ARG A 45 -2.65 15.06 -3.61
C ARG A 45 -2.36 16.55 -3.56
N THR A 46 -3.32 17.36 -3.97
CA THR A 46 -3.27 18.81 -3.82
C THR A 46 -4.59 19.29 -3.21
N HIS A 47 -4.59 20.45 -2.57
CA HIS A 47 -5.81 21.03 -2.00
C HIS A 47 -6.99 21.11 -2.98
N ARG A 48 -6.70 21.10 -4.29
CA ARG A 48 -7.69 21.24 -5.38
C ARG A 48 -8.21 19.89 -5.90
N ASN A 49 -7.60 18.75 -5.54
CA ASN A 49 -7.83 17.45 -6.18
C ASN A 49 -8.48 16.38 -5.31
N LYS A 50 -9.40 16.74 -4.38
CA LYS A 50 -10.11 15.75 -3.57
C LYS A 50 -10.87 14.71 -4.40
N GLN A 51 -11.36 15.08 -5.57
CA GLN A 51 -12.08 14.17 -6.48
C GLN A 51 -11.15 13.32 -7.38
N ALA A 52 -9.89 13.73 -7.56
CA ALA A 52 -8.97 13.03 -8.46
C ALA A 52 -8.64 11.61 -8.00
N TYR A 53 -8.55 11.35 -6.69
CA TYR A 53 -8.25 10.03 -6.16
C TYR A 53 -9.29 8.98 -6.56
N SER A 54 -10.58 9.27 -6.37
CA SER A 54 -11.67 8.38 -6.77
C SER A 54 -11.75 8.20 -8.29
N THR A 55 -11.44 9.25 -9.05
CA THR A 55 -11.41 9.21 -10.52
C THR A 55 -10.30 8.27 -11.02
N LEU A 56 -9.13 8.29 -10.40
CA LEU A 56 -8.03 7.38 -10.78
C LEU A 56 -8.37 5.92 -10.44
N TRP A 57 -8.97 5.67 -9.29
CA TRP A 57 -9.47 4.33 -8.97
C TRP A 57 -10.49 3.84 -10.00
N LYS A 58 -11.42 4.71 -10.42
CA LYS A 58 -12.38 4.37 -11.46
C LYS A 58 -11.69 4.00 -12.76
N GLN A 59 -10.67 4.74 -13.19
CA GLN A 59 -9.89 4.42 -14.40
C GLN A 59 -9.17 3.06 -14.28
N ILE A 60 -8.58 2.74 -13.12
CA ILE A 60 -7.96 1.44 -12.86
C ILE A 60 -9.01 0.31 -12.91
N MET A 61 -10.19 0.52 -12.33
CA MET A 61 -11.28 -0.46 -12.36
C MET A 61 -11.81 -0.69 -13.77
N GLU A 62 -11.97 0.36 -14.56
CA GLU A 62 -12.37 0.28 -15.97
C GLU A 62 -11.31 -0.47 -16.80
N PHE A 63 -10.03 -0.17 -16.58
CA PHE A 63 -8.91 -0.89 -17.19
C PHE A 63 -8.94 -2.38 -16.81
N ALA A 64 -9.08 -2.68 -15.52
CA ALA A 64 -9.17 -4.06 -15.02
C ALA A 64 -10.32 -4.84 -15.68
N LYS A 65 -11.49 -4.22 -15.77
CA LYS A 65 -12.68 -4.79 -16.40
C LYS A 65 -12.47 -5.02 -17.90
N LYS A 66 -11.94 -4.03 -18.62
CA LYS A 66 -11.67 -4.11 -20.07
C LYS A 66 -10.82 -5.33 -20.44
N TYR A 67 -9.83 -5.64 -19.62
CA TYR A 67 -8.90 -6.76 -19.85
C TYR A 67 -9.20 -8.01 -19.03
N ASN A 68 -10.32 -8.00 -18.29
CA ASN A 68 -10.78 -9.10 -17.45
C ASN A 68 -9.71 -9.56 -16.44
N LEU A 69 -9.01 -8.60 -15.82
CA LEU A 69 -7.84 -8.89 -14.99
C LEU A 69 -8.21 -9.52 -13.65
N THR A 70 -9.24 -9.00 -12.97
CA THR A 70 -9.66 -9.51 -11.65
C THR A 70 -10.12 -10.95 -11.68
N ASP A 71 -10.83 -11.37 -12.74
CA ASP A 71 -11.29 -12.75 -12.91
C ASP A 71 -10.12 -13.69 -13.21
N LYS A 72 -9.03 -13.17 -13.75
CA LYS A 72 -7.76 -13.90 -13.95
C LYS A 72 -6.86 -13.92 -12.71
N GLY A 73 -7.34 -13.39 -11.58
CA GLY A 73 -6.64 -13.40 -10.30
C GLY A 73 -5.68 -12.24 -10.06
N PHE A 74 -5.59 -11.25 -10.98
CA PHE A 74 -4.81 -10.03 -10.76
C PHE A 74 -5.47 -9.14 -9.71
N LYS A 75 -4.66 -8.40 -8.97
CA LYS A 75 -5.08 -7.68 -7.74
C LYS A 75 -4.88 -6.19 -7.86
N TYR A 76 -5.80 -5.42 -7.29
CA TYR A 76 -5.61 -4.00 -7.07
C TYR A 76 -4.50 -3.75 -6.06
N ILE A 77 -3.72 -2.71 -6.30
CA ILE A 77 -2.54 -2.37 -5.51
C ILE A 77 -2.45 -0.85 -5.31
N SER A 78 -1.98 -0.44 -4.14
CA SER A 78 -1.56 0.93 -3.85
C SER A 78 -0.16 0.95 -3.27
N ILE A 79 0.61 1.95 -3.64
CA ILE A 79 1.96 2.19 -3.13
C ILE A 79 1.99 3.63 -2.62
N SER A 80 2.22 3.82 -1.33
CA SER A 80 2.46 5.15 -0.77
C SER A 80 3.92 5.53 -0.99
N LEU A 81 4.15 6.66 -1.64
CA LEU A 81 5.49 7.22 -1.86
C LEU A 81 5.92 8.14 -0.72
N ASP A 82 4.98 8.58 0.11
CA ASP A 82 5.20 9.50 1.20
C ASP A 82 4.51 9.00 2.47
N SER A 83 5.08 9.35 3.63
CA SER A 83 4.45 9.07 4.92
C SER A 83 3.47 10.21 5.27
N LEU A 84 2.22 9.86 5.56
CA LEU A 84 1.19 10.82 6.01
C LEU A 84 1.51 11.49 7.35
N ASP A 85 2.39 10.90 8.15
CA ASP A 85 2.80 11.45 9.44
C ASP A 85 3.90 12.53 9.32
N ILE A 86 4.54 12.63 8.14
CA ILE A 86 5.67 13.53 7.91
C ILE A 86 5.39 14.49 6.77
N THR A 87 4.71 13.99 5.74
CA THR A 87 4.37 14.78 4.57
C THR A 87 2.99 15.38 4.76
N GLU A 88 2.89 16.68 4.55
CA GLU A 88 1.60 17.36 4.54
C GLU A 88 0.65 16.64 3.59
N ILE A 89 -0.58 16.43 4.04
CA ILE A 89 -1.58 15.59 3.36
C ILE A 89 -1.82 15.99 1.89
N ASP A 90 -1.63 17.27 1.57
CA ASP A 90 -1.79 17.83 0.22
C ASP A 90 -0.55 17.70 -0.67
N LYS A 91 0.54 17.16 -0.12
CA LYS A 91 1.78 16.86 -0.85
C LYS A 91 2.03 15.36 -0.99
N CYS A 92 1.15 14.52 -0.42
CA CYS A 92 1.31 13.08 -0.48
C CYS A 92 1.10 12.53 -1.90
N ARG A 93 1.98 11.61 -2.29
CA ARG A 93 1.98 10.94 -3.59
C ARG A 93 1.67 9.46 -3.41
N PHE A 94 0.86 8.94 -4.31
CA PHE A 94 0.48 7.53 -4.33
C PHE A 94 0.56 6.99 -5.76
N LEU A 95 0.89 5.71 -5.88
CA LEU A 95 0.69 4.94 -7.10
C LEU A 95 -0.52 4.04 -6.88
N ILE A 96 -1.49 4.13 -7.76
CA ILE A 96 -2.73 3.36 -7.71
C ILE A 96 -2.75 2.48 -8.95
N GLY A 97 -2.91 1.18 -8.79
CA GLY A 97 -2.75 0.28 -9.92
C GLY A 97 -3.41 -1.08 -9.76
N ILE A 98 -3.03 -1.94 -10.68
CA ILE A 98 -3.40 -3.35 -10.69
C ILE A 98 -2.21 -4.18 -11.17
N THR A 99 -2.02 -5.35 -10.59
CA THR A 99 -1.04 -6.31 -11.08
C THR A 99 -1.47 -6.83 -12.46
N VAL A 100 -0.50 -7.10 -13.35
CA VAL A 100 -0.77 -7.50 -14.73
C VAL A 100 0.16 -8.62 -15.20
N PRO A 101 -0.22 -9.42 -16.21
CA PRO A 101 0.69 -10.39 -16.81
C PRO A 101 1.94 -9.72 -17.37
N TYR A 102 3.08 -10.40 -17.30
CA TYR A 102 4.33 -9.89 -17.89
C TYR A 102 4.22 -9.63 -19.38
N SER A 103 3.50 -10.50 -20.10
CA SER A 103 3.28 -10.40 -21.55
C SER A 103 2.33 -9.28 -21.97
N MET A 104 1.66 -8.64 -21.01
CA MET A 104 0.68 -7.61 -21.34
C MET A 104 1.37 -6.30 -21.76
N GLU A 105 1.05 -5.82 -22.95
CA GLU A 105 1.36 -4.46 -23.36
C GLU A 105 0.42 -3.47 -22.67
N ILE A 106 1.00 -2.45 -22.04
CA ILE A 106 0.23 -1.48 -21.27
C ILE A 106 -0.12 -0.30 -22.17
N PRO A 107 -1.41 0.06 -22.27
CA PRO A 107 -1.85 1.14 -23.14
C PRO A 107 -1.32 2.51 -22.67
N LYS A 108 -1.27 3.46 -23.59
CA LYS A 108 -0.93 4.86 -23.28
C LYS A 108 -1.83 5.39 -22.15
N GLY A 109 -1.26 6.20 -21.26
CA GLY A 109 -1.95 6.76 -20.10
C GLY A 109 -1.69 6.02 -18.79
N PHE A 110 -1.19 4.79 -18.85
CA PHE A 110 -0.71 4.06 -17.67
C PHE A 110 0.81 3.96 -17.68
N SER A 111 1.40 4.00 -16.49
CA SER A 111 2.81 3.72 -16.26
C SER A 111 3.00 2.29 -15.77
N VAL A 112 4.23 1.79 -15.84
CA VAL A 112 4.58 0.42 -15.42
C VAL A 112 5.69 0.46 -14.40
N LEU A 113 5.61 -0.37 -13.38
CA LEU A 113 6.72 -0.70 -12.50
C LEU A 113 6.76 -2.21 -12.23
N ASN A 114 7.90 -2.68 -11.78
CA ASN A 114 8.07 -4.04 -11.29
C ASN A 114 8.39 -3.99 -9.79
N ILE A 115 7.63 -4.74 -8.99
CA ILE A 115 7.95 -5.03 -7.60
C ILE A 115 8.94 -6.19 -7.62
N GLU A 116 10.09 -6.00 -7.00
CA GLU A 116 11.18 -6.98 -7.07
C GLU A 116 10.86 -8.25 -6.29
N THR A 117 11.42 -9.35 -6.77
CA THR A 117 11.39 -10.63 -6.04
C THR A 117 12.09 -10.51 -4.69
N GLY A 118 11.60 -11.23 -3.70
CA GLY A 118 12.26 -11.27 -2.39
C GLY A 118 11.39 -11.79 -1.26
N LEU A 119 11.90 -11.67 -0.04
CA LEU A 119 11.15 -11.95 1.18
C LEU A 119 10.44 -10.70 1.64
N TYR A 120 9.17 -10.85 1.96
CA TYR A 120 8.30 -9.80 2.48
C TYR A 120 7.61 -10.27 3.75
N SER A 121 7.52 -9.39 4.72
CA SER A 121 6.58 -9.53 5.83
C SER A 121 5.22 -9.10 5.33
N VAL A 122 4.25 -9.99 5.38
CA VAL A 122 2.89 -9.76 4.87
C VAL A 122 1.93 -9.73 6.03
N PHE A 123 1.33 -8.58 6.26
CA PHE A 123 0.32 -8.35 7.30
C PHE A 123 -1.07 -8.41 6.68
N ASN A 124 -1.91 -9.29 7.21
CA ASN A 124 -3.28 -9.44 6.73
C ASN A 124 -4.23 -8.63 7.62
N ILE A 125 -4.74 -7.53 7.10
CA ILE A 125 -5.54 -6.56 7.85
C ILE A 125 -6.99 -6.65 7.40
N LYS A 126 -7.87 -6.96 8.34
CA LYS A 126 -9.32 -6.91 8.15
C LYS A 126 -9.87 -5.63 8.79
N GLY A 127 -10.60 -4.85 8.02
CA GLY A 127 -11.23 -3.61 8.49
C GLY A 127 -11.15 -2.45 7.50
N ARG A 128 -11.41 -1.27 8.01
CA ARG A 128 -11.57 -0.05 7.21
C ARG A 128 -10.23 0.54 6.77
N TYR A 129 -10.15 1.04 5.54
CA TYR A 129 -8.92 1.63 5.01
C TYR A 129 -8.35 2.80 5.83
N HIS A 130 -9.19 3.59 6.51
CA HIS A 130 -8.69 4.70 7.33
C HIS A 130 -7.92 4.23 8.57
N GLU A 131 -8.03 2.97 8.96
CA GLU A 131 -7.27 2.38 10.06
C GLU A 131 -5.85 1.98 9.64
N LEU A 132 -5.55 1.87 8.33
CA LEU A 132 -4.26 1.43 7.84
C LEU A 132 -3.11 2.33 8.32
N ASN A 133 -3.31 3.65 8.45
CA ASN A 133 -2.27 4.53 9.00
C ASN A 133 -1.83 4.12 10.40
N ARG A 134 -2.77 3.73 11.27
CA ARG A 134 -2.45 3.22 12.60
C ARG A 134 -1.68 1.91 12.50
N ILE A 135 -2.10 1.01 11.62
CA ILE A 135 -1.43 -0.28 11.41
C ILE A 135 0.01 -0.08 10.93
N TYR A 136 0.26 0.84 10.00
CA TYR A 136 1.62 1.18 9.59
C TYR A 136 2.48 1.66 10.76
N ARG A 137 1.92 2.50 11.63
CA ARG A 137 2.64 2.95 12.84
C ARG A 137 2.96 1.77 13.76
N ASP A 138 2.01 0.86 13.99
CA ASP A 138 2.22 -0.33 14.81
C ASP A 138 3.28 -1.25 14.19
N ILE A 139 3.32 -1.40 12.86
CA ILE A 139 4.37 -2.15 12.15
C ILE A 139 5.75 -1.50 12.36
N TYR A 140 5.88 -0.21 12.10
CA TYR A 140 7.18 0.45 12.08
C TYR A 140 7.71 0.81 13.47
N LEU A 141 6.83 1.13 14.44
CA LEU A 141 7.24 1.57 15.77
C LEU A 141 7.30 0.46 16.80
N ASP A 142 6.52 -0.60 16.59
CA ASP A 142 6.46 -1.72 17.54
C ASP A 142 6.97 -3.03 16.94
N TRP A 143 6.29 -3.56 15.92
CA TRP A 143 6.63 -4.87 15.38
C TRP A 143 8.05 -4.95 14.82
N LEU A 144 8.44 -4.03 13.94
CA LEU A 144 9.74 -4.07 13.28
C LEU A 144 10.92 -3.93 14.26
N PRO A 145 10.91 -2.98 15.23
CA PRO A 145 12.00 -2.87 16.21
C PRO A 145 12.16 -4.09 17.13
N ASN A 146 11.06 -4.82 17.38
CA ASN A 146 11.04 -6.01 18.23
C ASN A 146 11.21 -7.32 17.42
N SER A 147 11.27 -7.22 16.09
CA SER A 147 11.48 -8.35 15.21
C SER A 147 12.98 -8.57 14.94
N LYS A 148 13.31 -9.75 14.38
CA LYS A 148 14.65 -10.05 13.86
C LYS A 148 14.90 -9.57 12.43
N TYR A 149 13.96 -8.83 11.85
CA TYR A 149 14.01 -8.41 10.46
C TYR A 149 14.49 -6.96 10.31
N SER A 150 14.99 -6.64 9.13
CA SER A 150 15.33 -5.29 8.71
C SER A 150 14.68 -4.97 7.37
N LEU A 151 14.39 -3.68 7.16
CA LEU A 151 13.84 -3.24 5.89
C LEU A 151 14.89 -3.32 4.77
N ARG A 152 14.44 -3.70 3.58
CA ARG A 152 15.19 -3.52 2.35
C ARG A 152 14.86 -2.14 1.76
N GLU A 153 15.68 -1.69 0.80
CA GLU A 153 15.40 -0.48 0.02
C GLU A 153 14.32 -0.75 -1.05
N GLN A 154 13.13 -1.13 -0.58
CA GLN A 154 11.98 -1.43 -1.42
C GLN A 154 10.75 -0.66 -0.95
N MET A 155 9.85 -0.38 -1.88
CA MET A 155 8.58 0.27 -1.54
C MET A 155 7.67 -0.69 -0.79
N THR A 156 7.04 -0.18 0.27
CA THR A 156 5.91 -0.85 0.91
C THR A 156 4.67 -0.68 0.03
N PHE A 157 3.88 -1.72 -0.10
CA PHE A 157 2.66 -1.68 -0.91
C PHE A 157 1.51 -2.44 -0.26
N GLU A 158 0.32 -2.10 -0.68
CA GLU A 158 -0.94 -2.70 -0.23
C GLU A 158 -1.57 -3.46 -1.39
N ILE A 159 -2.04 -4.69 -1.13
CA ILE A 159 -2.87 -5.46 -2.05
C ILE A 159 -4.28 -5.54 -1.48
N TYR A 160 -5.27 -5.13 -2.26
CA TYR A 160 -6.68 -5.20 -1.89
C TYR A 160 -7.27 -6.53 -2.39
N THR A 161 -7.61 -7.42 -1.45
CA THR A 161 -8.12 -8.76 -1.78
C THR A 161 -9.60 -8.74 -2.13
N ASN A 162 -10.33 -7.78 -1.60
CA ASN A 162 -11.73 -7.46 -1.92
C ASN A 162 -11.93 -5.94 -2.02
N THR A 163 -13.10 -5.51 -2.44
CA THR A 163 -13.39 -4.12 -2.77
C THR A 163 -14.70 -3.64 -2.14
N PRO A 164 -14.83 -2.32 -1.83
CA PRO A 164 -16.00 -1.78 -1.13
C PRO A 164 -17.32 -1.87 -1.91
N ASP A 165 -17.28 -2.09 -3.21
CA ASP A 165 -18.46 -2.30 -4.05
C ASP A 165 -19.09 -3.69 -3.88
N LYS A 166 -18.36 -4.64 -3.30
CA LYS A 166 -18.80 -6.04 -3.10
C LYS A 166 -18.75 -6.50 -1.65
N THR A 167 -18.21 -5.69 -0.75
CA THR A 167 -17.90 -6.12 0.63
C THR A 167 -18.16 -4.96 1.59
N SER A 168 -18.73 -5.24 2.77
CA SER A 168 -18.88 -4.22 3.80
C SER A 168 -17.50 -3.72 4.26
N THR A 169 -17.45 -2.49 4.74
CA THR A 169 -16.19 -1.83 5.11
C THR A 169 -15.44 -2.55 6.24
N GLU A 170 -16.16 -3.24 7.12
CA GLU A 170 -15.60 -4.02 8.23
C GLU A 170 -14.99 -5.35 7.77
N GLU A 171 -15.44 -5.86 6.61
CA GLU A 171 -14.99 -7.12 6.03
C GLU A 171 -13.95 -6.90 4.90
N LEU A 172 -13.50 -5.67 4.69
CA LEU A 172 -12.41 -5.40 3.75
C LEU A 172 -11.13 -6.07 4.23
N VAL A 173 -10.38 -6.62 3.29
CA VAL A 173 -9.12 -7.28 3.56
C VAL A 173 -8.03 -6.64 2.71
N THR A 174 -7.01 -6.13 3.41
CA THR A 174 -5.81 -5.53 2.82
C THR A 174 -4.59 -6.30 3.28
N GLU A 175 -3.76 -6.74 2.35
CA GLU A 175 -2.43 -7.27 2.65
C GLU A 175 -1.41 -6.14 2.52
N ILE A 176 -0.64 -5.87 3.58
CA ILE A 176 0.48 -4.91 3.59
C ILE A 176 1.79 -5.70 3.44
N TYR A 177 2.62 -5.30 2.47
CA TYR A 177 3.89 -5.92 2.13
C TYR A 177 5.08 -5.02 2.42
#